data_feb881930200ed08abad8c99b3d9c0c9
#
_entry.id   feb881930200ed08abad8c99b3d9c0c9
#
_cell.length_a   1.000
_cell.length_b   1.000
_cell.length_c   1.000
_cell.angle_alpha   90.00
_cell.angle_beta   90.00
_cell.angle_gamma   90.00
#
_symmetry.space_group_name_H-M   'P 1'
#
loop_
_entity.id
_entity.type
_entity.pdbx_description
1 polymer ?
#
loop_
_entity_poly.entity_id
_entity_poly.type
_entity_poly.pdbx_seq_one_letter_code
_entity_poly.pdbx_strand_id
1 'polypeptide(L)'
;MKSISLLLLLLLSSINALEYSGHELVLNDAKSTIDGETVSSTPKNGVSYSNSVLTVSESGTYIVSGTLNGQFSVSVSGEVDLVLNGVTIKSTSTNALVIVKAYEMDTSSSMTPSYARSLDFNKAGVKIILADGSKNTISGAKSSSKDGAIHSAVTILFTGETKGDGQLDVIGTSEGIEVERHLFVNGGVLRVSAQDDGINAKTDNIALIYVKGGKVLVNSGLGQEGDGLDSNGYIFVEGGEIVSSAKPQADSGLDSNKGIYTDGGRIYATGSSMDMAEEGSAQPTMNLIFNTQVSASSTVVIKDSSGNEVISYCANSADYISGTTRKTYQAAIVTDPNFKAKSVYHVYVDGVQYGYTDNDKPRPGPWSNSSSKNLQATVYKDFTLSSGATYYNGIQKA
;
A
#
# COMPACT_ATOMS: atom_id res chain seq x y z
N MET A 1 -5.33 37.12 46.60
CA MET A 1 -4.44 36.14 45.92
C MET A 1 -5.21 34.89 45.57
N LYS A 2 -6.10 34.94 44.59
CA LYS A 2 -6.77 33.78 43.99
C LYS A 2 -7.32 34.27 42.65
N SER A 3 -6.55 34.30 41.58
CA SER A 3 -7.07 34.52 40.22
C SER A 3 -5.97 34.51 39.14
N ILE A 4 -4.97 33.62 39.22
CA ILE A 4 -3.93 33.53 38.15
C ILE A 4 -3.75 32.06 37.67
N SER A 5 -4.54 31.11 38.16
CA SER A 5 -4.32 29.66 37.87
C SER A 5 -5.24 29.09 36.79
N LEU A 6 -6.14 29.89 36.17
CA LEU A 6 -7.10 29.37 35.19
C LEU A 6 -6.85 29.82 33.75
N LEU A 7 -5.84 30.69 33.52
CA LEU A 7 -5.52 31.19 32.19
C LEU A 7 -4.32 30.52 31.52
N LEU A 8 -3.67 29.60 32.21
CA LEU A 8 -2.47 28.89 31.69
C LEU A 8 -2.78 27.49 31.14
N LEU A 9 -4.03 27.03 31.17
CA LEU A 9 -4.43 25.68 30.68
C LEU A 9 -5.13 25.73 29.31
N LEU A 10 -5.32 26.90 28.74
CA LEU A 10 -5.99 27.11 27.42
C LEU A 10 -5.02 27.53 26.31
N LEU A 11 -3.72 27.50 26.54
CA LEU A 11 -2.69 27.95 25.56
C LEU A 11 -1.77 26.83 25.07
N LEU A 12 -2.12 25.56 25.24
CA LEU A 12 -1.30 24.41 24.81
C LEU A 12 -2.00 23.47 23.84
N SER A 13 -3.05 23.92 23.13
CA SER A 13 -3.71 23.10 22.11
C SER A 13 -3.86 23.79 20.73
N SER A 14 -3.01 24.75 20.41
CA SER A 14 -2.95 25.31 19.05
C SER A 14 -1.62 24.97 18.39
N ILE A 15 -1.37 23.68 18.16
CA ILE A 15 -0.39 23.24 17.17
C ILE A 15 -1.20 22.96 15.91
N ASN A 16 -1.23 23.94 15.01
CA ASN A 16 -1.52 23.89 13.58
C ASN A 16 -2.19 22.59 13.08
N ALA A 17 -3.46 22.39 13.42
CA ALA A 17 -4.34 21.60 12.56
C ALA A 17 -4.54 22.45 11.29
N LEU A 18 -4.32 21.90 10.11
CA LEU A 18 -4.85 22.48 8.88
C LEU A 18 -6.36 22.61 9.09
N GLU A 19 -6.89 23.84 9.18
CA GLU A 19 -8.33 24.05 9.22
C GLU A 19 -8.87 23.77 7.81
N TYR A 20 -9.37 22.55 7.62
CA TYR A 20 -10.15 22.24 6.43
C TYR A 20 -11.45 23.03 6.49
N SER A 21 -11.71 23.80 5.45
CA SER A 21 -13.04 24.34 5.21
C SER A 21 -13.89 23.22 4.61
N GLY A 22 -14.70 22.56 5.42
CA GLY A 22 -15.52 21.42 4.99
C GLY A 22 -16.62 21.10 6.00
N HIS A 23 -17.42 20.08 5.68
CA HIS A 23 -18.46 19.57 6.54
C HIS A 23 -17.89 18.67 7.63
N GLU A 24 -18.30 18.88 8.87
CA GLU A 24 -17.96 17.99 9.99
C GLU A 24 -18.92 16.81 10.02
N LEU A 25 -18.43 15.61 9.71
CA LEU A 25 -19.20 14.36 9.68
C LEU A 25 -18.77 13.45 10.84
N VAL A 26 -19.63 13.33 11.85
CA VAL A 26 -19.40 12.47 13.01
C VAL A 26 -20.20 11.18 12.86
N LEU A 27 -19.50 10.06 12.74
CA LEU A 27 -20.08 8.73 12.59
C LEU A 27 -20.54 8.18 13.95
N ASN A 28 -21.78 7.76 14.04
CA ASN A 28 -22.38 7.09 15.20
C ASN A 28 -23.61 6.28 14.78
N ASP A 29 -23.47 5.41 13.81
CA ASP A 29 -24.55 4.62 13.20
C ASP A 29 -25.77 5.53 12.85
N ALA A 30 -26.97 5.16 13.30
CA ALA A 30 -28.19 5.95 13.07
C ALA A 30 -28.21 7.33 13.79
N LYS A 31 -27.23 7.61 14.62
CA LYS A 31 -27.04 8.90 15.32
C LYS A 31 -25.90 9.73 14.72
N SER A 32 -25.41 9.37 13.56
CA SER A 32 -24.41 10.16 12.85
C SER A 32 -24.90 11.58 12.61
N THR A 33 -24.00 12.53 12.64
CA THR A 33 -24.31 13.96 12.43
C THR A 33 -23.47 14.56 11.34
N ILE A 34 -24.06 15.52 10.63
CA ILE A 34 -23.38 16.41 9.70
C ILE A 34 -23.58 17.86 10.17
N ASP A 35 -22.47 18.57 10.42
CA ASP A 35 -22.48 19.94 10.96
C ASP A 35 -23.33 20.07 12.25
N GLY A 36 -23.23 19.06 13.14
CA GLY A 36 -23.97 18.99 14.39
C GLY A 36 -25.43 18.52 14.27
N GLU A 37 -25.93 18.28 13.05
CA GLU A 37 -27.32 17.88 12.84
C GLU A 37 -27.43 16.39 12.47
N THR A 38 -28.40 15.68 13.10
CA THR A 38 -28.56 14.23 12.88
C THR A 38 -28.91 13.92 11.42
N VAL A 39 -28.19 12.97 10.85
CA VAL A 39 -28.40 12.44 9.50
C VAL A 39 -29.59 11.47 9.50
N SER A 40 -30.42 11.53 8.48
CA SER A 40 -31.58 10.65 8.27
C SER A 40 -31.57 10.05 6.85
N SER A 41 -32.65 9.36 6.50
CA SER A 41 -32.84 8.87 5.12
C SER A 41 -33.05 10.00 4.11
N THR A 42 -33.45 11.18 4.53
CA THR A 42 -33.49 12.38 3.70
C THR A 42 -32.13 13.05 3.74
N PRO A 43 -31.46 13.27 2.60
CA PRO A 43 -30.15 13.90 2.57
C PRO A 43 -30.14 15.28 3.19
N LYS A 44 -29.09 15.57 3.99
CA LYS A 44 -28.79 16.88 4.54
C LYS A 44 -27.31 17.18 4.29
N ASN A 45 -26.99 18.37 3.77
CA ASN A 45 -25.63 18.73 3.36
C ASN A 45 -24.95 17.57 2.57
N GLY A 46 -25.70 16.96 1.65
CA GLY A 46 -25.22 15.85 0.84
C GLY A 46 -25.04 14.52 1.57
N VAL A 47 -25.49 14.37 2.84
CA VAL A 47 -25.30 13.13 3.60
C VAL A 47 -26.64 12.54 4.02
N SER A 48 -26.80 11.22 3.83
CA SER A 48 -27.98 10.47 4.29
C SER A 48 -27.56 9.17 4.96
N TYR A 49 -28.46 8.61 5.80
CA TYR A 49 -28.27 7.31 6.44
C TYR A 49 -29.53 6.45 6.33
N SER A 50 -29.41 5.26 5.78
CA SER A 50 -30.47 4.28 5.66
C SER A 50 -29.93 2.86 5.61
N ASN A 51 -30.57 1.91 6.26
CA ASN A 51 -30.23 0.48 6.23
C ASN A 51 -28.74 0.20 6.53
N SER A 52 -28.20 0.85 7.54
CA SER A 52 -26.76 0.77 7.91
C SER A 52 -25.79 1.26 6.85
N VAL A 53 -26.27 2.06 5.88
CA VAL A 53 -25.44 2.71 4.87
C VAL A 53 -25.49 4.22 5.08
N LEU A 54 -24.34 4.83 5.32
CA LEU A 54 -24.15 6.27 5.28
C LEU A 54 -23.68 6.65 3.89
N THR A 55 -24.38 7.57 3.23
CA THR A 55 -24.09 7.96 1.85
C THR A 55 -23.74 9.44 1.76
N VAL A 56 -22.59 9.75 1.15
CA VAL A 56 -22.21 11.08 0.68
C VAL A 56 -22.63 11.21 -0.78
N SER A 57 -23.46 12.20 -1.10
CA SER A 57 -24.07 12.43 -2.42
C SER A 57 -23.78 13.79 -3.04
N GLU A 58 -23.05 14.65 -2.34
CA GLU A 58 -22.58 15.95 -2.84
C GLU A 58 -21.06 16.04 -2.79
N SER A 59 -20.48 16.75 -3.75
CA SER A 59 -19.04 17.01 -3.82
C SER A 59 -18.62 17.98 -2.72
N GLY A 60 -17.40 17.84 -2.23
CA GLY A 60 -16.87 18.71 -1.19
C GLY A 60 -15.89 18.01 -0.26
N THR A 61 -15.49 18.71 0.77
CA THR A 61 -14.61 18.19 1.82
C THR A 61 -15.43 17.79 3.04
N TYR A 62 -15.19 16.57 3.54
CA TYR A 62 -15.82 16.01 4.72
C TYR A 62 -14.75 15.64 5.74
N ILE A 63 -14.78 16.27 6.92
CA ILE A 63 -13.92 15.93 8.05
C ILE A 63 -14.64 14.83 8.83
N VAL A 64 -14.15 13.61 8.71
CA VAL A 64 -14.84 12.41 9.19
C VAL A 64 -14.21 11.90 10.47
N SER A 65 -15.02 11.66 11.48
CA SER A 65 -14.59 11.06 12.75
C SER A 65 -15.64 10.08 13.30
N GLY A 66 -15.29 9.31 14.34
CA GLY A 66 -16.24 8.44 15.05
C GLY A 66 -16.36 7.03 14.46
N THR A 67 -17.48 6.35 14.76
CA THR A 67 -17.65 4.92 14.46
C THR A 67 -18.92 4.64 13.68
N LEU A 68 -18.81 3.84 12.62
CA LEU A 68 -19.92 3.32 11.81
C LEU A 68 -19.85 1.78 11.76
N ASN A 69 -20.90 1.12 12.27
CA ASN A 69 -21.11 -0.30 12.07
C ASN A 69 -22.03 -0.50 10.85
N GLY A 70 -21.42 -0.51 9.66
CA GLY A 70 -22.14 -0.53 8.41
C GLY A 70 -21.24 -0.14 7.24
N GLN A 71 -21.86 0.38 6.19
CA GLN A 71 -21.13 0.81 4.98
C GLN A 71 -21.11 2.34 4.88
N PHE A 72 -19.97 2.89 4.55
CA PHE A 72 -19.82 4.27 4.09
C PHE A 72 -19.80 4.28 2.57
N SER A 73 -20.67 5.02 1.93
CA SER A 73 -20.82 5.08 0.48
C SER A 73 -20.60 6.49 -0.03
N VAL A 74 -19.90 6.63 -1.16
CA VAL A 74 -19.72 7.89 -1.90
C VAL A 74 -20.34 7.75 -3.28
N SER A 75 -21.29 8.63 -3.63
CA SER A 75 -21.92 8.65 -4.95
C SER A 75 -22.18 10.09 -5.38
N VAL A 76 -21.18 10.72 -5.99
CA VAL A 76 -21.18 12.12 -6.40
C VAL A 76 -20.87 12.26 -7.90
N SER A 77 -20.95 13.45 -8.45
CA SER A 77 -20.55 13.70 -9.85
C SER A 77 -19.21 14.45 -9.96
N GLY A 78 -18.75 15.09 -8.89
CA GLY A 78 -17.49 15.82 -8.82
C GLY A 78 -16.49 15.13 -7.91
N GLU A 79 -15.59 15.92 -7.32
CA GLU A 79 -14.55 15.45 -6.40
C GLU A 79 -15.02 15.44 -4.95
N VAL A 80 -14.46 14.53 -4.14
CA VAL A 80 -14.68 14.45 -2.70
C VAL A 80 -13.36 14.28 -1.97
N ASP A 81 -13.13 15.10 -0.97
CA ASP A 81 -12.04 14.96 -0.02
C ASP A 81 -12.58 14.39 1.31
N LEU A 82 -12.14 13.20 1.69
CA LEU A 82 -12.44 12.57 2.97
C LEU A 82 -11.24 12.74 3.90
N VAL A 83 -11.34 13.66 4.86
CA VAL A 83 -10.31 13.86 5.89
C VAL A 83 -10.63 12.94 7.05
N LEU A 84 -9.88 11.85 7.20
CA LEU A 84 -10.10 10.85 8.24
C LEU A 84 -9.39 11.28 9.54
N ASN A 85 -10.17 11.55 10.57
CA ASN A 85 -9.68 12.03 11.86
C ASN A 85 -10.25 11.19 13.03
N GLY A 86 -9.74 9.99 13.22
CA GLY A 86 -10.19 9.07 14.25
C GLY A 86 -11.45 8.28 13.83
N VAL A 87 -11.43 7.73 12.62
CA VAL A 87 -12.54 6.98 12.03
C VAL A 87 -12.42 5.48 12.31
N THR A 88 -13.55 4.86 12.64
CA THR A 88 -13.70 3.40 12.61
C THR A 88 -14.93 3.03 11.79
N ILE A 89 -14.73 2.38 10.65
CA ILE A 89 -15.83 1.83 9.84
C ILE A 89 -15.70 0.30 9.83
N LYS A 90 -16.79 -0.40 10.18
CA LYS A 90 -16.81 -1.84 10.33
C LYS A 90 -18.02 -2.47 9.67
N SER A 91 -17.79 -3.34 8.70
CA SER A 91 -18.84 -4.14 8.08
C SER A 91 -18.44 -5.61 8.08
N THR A 92 -19.29 -6.48 8.61
CA THR A 92 -19.03 -7.92 8.68
C THR A 92 -19.64 -8.70 7.52
N SER A 93 -20.46 -8.06 6.70
CA SER A 93 -21.24 -8.73 5.65
C SER A 93 -21.10 -8.09 4.27
N THR A 94 -20.44 -6.94 4.17
CA THR A 94 -20.21 -6.23 2.90
C THR A 94 -18.98 -5.33 3.01
N ASN A 95 -18.62 -4.67 1.90
CA ASN A 95 -17.57 -3.67 1.87
C ASN A 95 -17.83 -2.55 2.88
N ALA A 96 -16.80 -2.07 3.57
CA ALA A 96 -16.96 -1.03 4.58
C ALA A 96 -16.99 0.38 3.98
N LEU A 97 -16.11 0.65 2.99
CA LEU A 97 -16.11 1.90 2.22
C LEU A 97 -16.31 1.59 0.73
N VAL A 98 -17.31 2.21 0.12
CA VAL A 98 -17.60 2.03 -1.31
C VAL A 98 -17.70 3.37 -2.02
N ILE A 99 -16.81 3.62 -2.94
CA ILE A 99 -16.91 4.74 -3.88
C ILE A 99 -17.64 4.23 -5.14
N VAL A 100 -18.94 4.50 -5.21
CA VAL A 100 -19.81 4.06 -6.30
C VAL A 100 -19.59 4.94 -7.54
N LYS A 101 -19.40 6.24 -7.33
CA LYS A 101 -19.24 7.25 -8.36
C LYS A 101 -18.57 8.50 -7.79
N ALA A 102 -17.64 9.06 -8.55
CA ALA A 102 -17.09 10.41 -8.39
C ALA A 102 -16.54 10.87 -9.75
N TYR A 103 -15.86 12.01 -9.78
CA TYR A 103 -15.11 12.41 -10.97
C TYR A 103 -14.01 11.37 -11.27
N GLU A 104 -13.86 10.99 -12.54
CA GLU A 104 -12.76 10.14 -12.99
C GLU A 104 -11.78 10.97 -13.81
N MET A 105 -10.54 11.03 -13.32
CA MET A 105 -9.49 11.87 -13.90
C MET A 105 -8.89 11.30 -15.18
N ASP A 106 -8.95 9.99 -15.35
CA ASP A 106 -8.43 9.28 -16.51
C ASP A 106 -9.48 8.37 -17.15
N THR A 107 -9.84 8.67 -18.37
CA THR A 107 -10.80 7.88 -19.18
C THR A 107 -10.11 7.16 -20.34
N SER A 108 -8.77 7.08 -20.34
CA SER A 108 -8.02 6.37 -21.37
C SER A 108 -8.38 4.88 -21.40
N SER A 109 -8.22 4.26 -22.55
CA SER A 109 -8.40 2.82 -22.76
C SER A 109 -7.08 2.06 -22.83
N SER A 110 -5.95 2.75 -22.65
CA SER A 110 -4.62 2.13 -22.64
C SER A 110 -3.65 2.93 -21.78
N MET A 111 -2.78 2.22 -21.09
CA MET A 111 -1.73 2.79 -20.28
C MET A 111 -0.35 2.46 -20.87
N THR A 112 0.54 3.45 -20.88
CA THR A 112 1.97 3.26 -21.19
C THR A 112 2.81 3.83 -20.03
N PRO A 113 4.07 3.40 -19.87
CA PRO A 113 4.91 3.95 -18.80
C PRO A 113 5.06 5.47 -18.83
N SER A 114 5.17 6.08 -20.02
CA SER A 114 5.27 7.54 -20.16
C SER A 114 3.96 8.24 -19.83
N TYR A 115 2.82 7.67 -20.19
CA TYR A 115 1.51 8.22 -19.87
C TYR A 115 1.24 8.12 -18.36
N ALA A 116 1.51 6.97 -17.73
CA ALA A 116 1.39 6.79 -16.29
C ALA A 116 2.13 7.88 -15.50
N ARG A 117 3.39 8.16 -15.89
CA ARG A 117 4.21 9.21 -15.27
C ARG A 117 3.71 10.64 -15.53
N SER A 118 2.84 10.85 -16.52
CA SER A 118 2.29 12.18 -16.85
C SER A 118 1.00 12.50 -16.11
N LEU A 119 0.38 11.55 -15.41
CA LEU A 119 -0.88 11.75 -14.71
C LEU A 119 -0.72 12.71 -13.53
N ASP A 120 -1.68 13.62 -13.38
CA ASP A 120 -1.75 14.55 -12.24
C ASP A 120 -2.63 13.95 -11.12
N PHE A 121 -1.99 13.31 -10.17
CA PHE A 121 -2.64 12.60 -9.07
C PHE A 121 -3.49 13.48 -8.16
N ASN A 122 -3.25 14.81 -8.15
CA ASN A 122 -4.05 15.74 -7.36
C ASN A 122 -5.49 15.87 -7.90
N LYS A 123 -5.76 15.32 -9.08
CA LYS A 123 -7.08 15.30 -9.72
C LYS A 123 -7.87 14.02 -9.48
N ALA A 124 -7.47 13.17 -8.53
CA ALA A 124 -8.25 11.98 -8.19
C ALA A 124 -9.66 12.38 -7.73
N GLY A 125 -10.66 11.63 -8.19
CA GLY A 125 -12.07 11.93 -7.88
C GLY A 125 -12.40 11.79 -6.41
N VAL A 126 -11.67 10.95 -5.67
CA VAL A 126 -11.74 10.86 -4.21
C VAL A 126 -10.35 10.91 -3.62
N LYS A 127 -10.15 11.84 -2.68
CA LYS A 127 -8.93 11.90 -1.89
C LYS A 127 -9.24 11.45 -0.46
N ILE A 128 -8.49 10.49 0.02
CA ILE A 128 -8.52 10.03 1.40
C ILE A 128 -7.31 10.64 2.11
N ILE A 129 -7.58 11.63 2.94
CA ILE A 129 -6.56 12.44 3.63
C ILE A 129 -6.48 11.97 5.07
N LEU A 130 -5.33 11.49 5.49
CA LEU A 130 -5.10 11.03 6.85
C LEU A 130 -4.64 12.21 7.71
N ALA A 131 -5.51 12.67 8.62
CA ALA A 131 -5.20 13.80 9.51
C ALA A 131 -4.00 13.47 10.40
N ASP A 132 -3.12 14.44 10.60
CA ASP A 132 -1.90 14.27 11.39
C ASP A 132 -2.19 13.71 12.80
N GLY A 133 -1.46 12.67 13.20
CA GLY A 133 -1.60 11.97 14.48
C GLY A 133 -2.87 11.12 14.61
N SER A 134 -3.75 11.10 13.61
CA SER A 134 -4.96 10.29 13.64
C SER A 134 -4.68 8.80 13.46
N LYS A 135 -5.56 7.97 14.03
CA LYS A 135 -5.59 6.52 13.80
C LYS A 135 -6.97 6.14 13.31
N ASN A 136 -7.02 5.59 12.12
CA ASN A 136 -8.24 5.24 11.43
C ASN A 136 -8.27 3.74 11.14
N THR A 137 -9.45 3.14 11.13
CA THR A 137 -9.64 1.71 10.82
C THR A 137 -10.83 1.54 9.89
N ILE A 138 -10.64 0.81 8.80
CA ILE A 138 -11.70 0.37 7.89
C ILE A 138 -11.60 -1.16 7.79
N SER A 139 -12.63 -1.86 8.25
CA SER A 139 -12.70 -3.32 8.21
C SER A 139 -13.96 -3.77 7.48
N GLY A 140 -13.78 -4.56 6.41
CA GLY A 140 -14.88 -4.97 5.55
C GLY A 140 -14.80 -6.41 5.08
N ALA A 141 -15.93 -6.89 4.59
CA ALA A 141 -16.05 -8.16 3.91
C ALA A 141 -16.32 -7.91 2.42
N LYS A 142 -16.08 -8.94 1.59
CA LYS A 142 -16.47 -8.88 0.18
C LYS A 142 -17.98 -8.90 0.02
N SER A 143 -18.44 -8.32 -1.07
CA SER A 143 -19.81 -8.48 -1.58
C SER A 143 -19.80 -9.30 -2.87
N SER A 144 -20.95 -9.50 -3.50
CA SER A 144 -21.07 -10.36 -4.68
C SER A 144 -20.23 -9.94 -5.89
N SER A 145 -19.80 -8.68 -5.97
CA SER A 145 -19.06 -8.12 -7.11
C SER A 145 -17.92 -7.19 -6.75
N LYS A 146 -17.60 -7.08 -5.44
CA LYS A 146 -16.57 -6.20 -4.91
C LYS A 146 -15.85 -6.94 -3.80
N ASP A 147 -14.56 -7.17 -3.98
CA ASP A 147 -13.79 -8.02 -3.09
C ASP A 147 -13.07 -7.23 -1.98
N GLY A 148 -12.78 -5.94 -2.17
CA GLY A 148 -12.09 -5.09 -1.20
C GLY A 148 -12.93 -4.67 0.01
N ALA A 149 -12.32 -4.57 1.19
CA ALA A 149 -12.92 -3.87 2.32
C ALA A 149 -13.19 -2.39 1.97
N ILE A 150 -12.31 -1.79 1.18
CA ILE A 150 -12.51 -0.55 0.43
C ILE A 150 -12.63 -0.90 -1.05
N HIS A 151 -13.73 -0.47 -1.68
CA HIS A 151 -13.89 -0.60 -3.13
C HIS A 151 -14.10 0.76 -3.77
N SER A 152 -13.43 1.02 -4.90
CA SER A 152 -13.61 2.24 -5.68
C SER A 152 -13.82 1.96 -7.16
N ALA A 153 -14.93 2.50 -7.70
CA ALA A 153 -15.19 2.51 -9.14
C ALA A 153 -14.40 3.58 -9.90
N VAL A 154 -13.71 4.46 -9.20
CA VAL A 154 -12.92 5.56 -9.77
C VAL A 154 -11.54 5.62 -9.15
N THR A 155 -10.66 6.40 -9.75
CA THR A 155 -9.33 6.69 -9.22
C THR A 155 -9.39 7.31 -7.83
N ILE A 156 -8.57 6.80 -6.91
CA ILE A 156 -8.45 7.30 -5.54
C ILE A 156 -7.01 7.68 -5.21
N LEU A 157 -6.86 8.72 -4.37
CA LEU A 157 -5.59 9.16 -3.81
C LEU A 157 -5.62 9.00 -2.29
N PHE A 158 -4.63 8.29 -1.73
CA PHE A 158 -4.30 8.32 -0.31
C PHE A 158 -3.19 9.33 -0.06
N THR A 159 -3.38 10.24 0.89
CA THR A 159 -2.38 11.22 1.27
C THR A 159 -2.42 11.52 2.76
N GLY A 160 -1.38 12.15 3.29
CA GLY A 160 -1.34 12.67 4.66
C GLY A 160 -1.37 14.20 4.66
N GLU A 161 -1.48 14.76 5.83
CA GLU A 161 -1.28 16.19 6.08
C GLU A 161 0.23 16.53 6.20
N THR A 162 0.55 17.62 6.87
CA THR A 162 1.91 18.19 6.92
C THR A 162 2.95 17.28 7.58
N LYS A 163 2.60 16.58 8.67
CA LYS A 163 3.52 15.66 9.34
C LYS A 163 3.56 14.29 8.67
N GLY A 164 2.45 13.91 8.02
CA GLY A 164 2.31 12.64 7.35
C GLY A 164 2.29 11.43 8.29
N ASP A 165 1.97 11.60 9.57
CA ASP A 165 1.91 10.56 10.59
C ASP A 165 0.50 10.02 10.86
N GLY A 166 -0.50 10.54 10.14
CA GLY A 166 -1.85 9.98 10.12
C GLY A 166 -1.84 8.55 9.57
N GLN A 167 -2.59 7.66 10.21
CA GLN A 167 -2.58 6.23 9.92
C GLN A 167 -3.96 5.72 9.53
N LEU A 168 -4.01 4.82 8.53
CA LEU A 168 -5.19 4.03 8.19
C LEU A 168 -4.86 2.54 8.19
N ASP A 169 -5.59 1.78 9.00
CA ASP A 169 -5.58 0.32 9.02
C ASP A 169 -6.76 -0.20 8.20
N VAL A 170 -6.48 -0.96 7.13
CA VAL A 170 -7.48 -1.60 6.30
C VAL A 170 -7.43 -3.11 6.52
N ILE A 171 -8.58 -3.73 6.83
CA ILE A 171 -8.69 -5.15 7.11
C ILE A 171 -9.75 -5.76 6.21
N GLY A 172 -9.32 -6.61 5.26
CA GLY A 172 -10.20 -7.30 4.31
C GLY A 172 -10.38 -8.77 4.65
N THR A 173 -11.62 -9.28 4.55
CA THR A 173 -11.89 -10.73 4.61
C THR A 173 -11.71 -11.43 3.25
N SER A 174 -11.43 -10.71 2.20
CA SER A 174 -10.91 -11.05 0.89
C SER A 174 -9.80 -10.05 0.61
N GLU A 175 -9.95 -9.16 -0.36
CA GLU A 175 -8.98 -8.09 -0.60
C GLU A 175 -9.08 -6.96 0.44
N GLY A 176 -7.98 -6.22 0.62
CA GLY A 176 -7.97 -5.03 1.44
C GLY A 176 -8.59 -3.83 0.73
N ILE A 177 -7.98 -3.42 -0.36
CA ILE A 177 -8.41 -2.28 -1.20
C ILE A 177 -8.50 -2.75 -2.64
N GLU A 178 -9.67 -2.58 -3.25
CA GLU A 178 -9.94 -2.86 -4.66
C GLU A 178 -10.30 -1.57 -5.38
N VAL A 179 -9.61 -1.28 -6.48
CA VAL A 179 -9.94 -0.13 -7.34
C VAL A 179 -10.13 -0.57 -8.78
N GLU A 180 -11.13 0.00 -9.46
CA GLU A 180 -11.33 -0.32 -10.87
C GLU A 180 -10.20 0.24 -11.75
N ARG A 181 -9.68 1.42 -11.46
CA ARG A 181 -8.68 2.08 -12.31
C ARG A 181 -7.35 2.32 -11.63
N HIS A 182 -7.22 3.39 -10.85
CA HIS A 182 -5.92 3.79 -10.32
C HIS A 182 -5.98 4.03 -8.82
N LEU A 183 -4.94 3.59 -8.15
CA LEU A 183 -4.69 3.89 -6.76
C LEU A 183 -3.37 4.65 -6.64
N PHE A 184 -3.42 5.83 -6.03
CA PHE A 184 -2.25 6.64 -5.74
C PHE A 184 -2.00 6.77 -4.26
N VAL A 185 -0.74 6.73 -3.85
CA VAL A 185 -0.31 7.03 -2.48
C VAL A 185 0.77 8.10 -2.52
N ASN A 186 0.51 9.21 -1.83
CA ASN A 186 1.44 10.34 -1.78
C ASN A 186 1.80 10.77 -0.35
N GLY A 187 1.24 10.14 0.69
CA GLY A 187 1.53 10.48 2.08
C GLY A 187 0.74 9.65 3.07
N GLY A 188 1.00 9.87 4.37
CA GLY A 188 0.40 9.13 5.46
C GLY A 188 0.94 7.71 5.62
N VAL A 189 0.35 6.96 6.54
CA VAL A 189 0.69 5.57 6.83
C VAL A 189 -0.50 4.68 6.51
N LEU A 190 -0.41 3.91 5.43
CA LEU A 190 -1.42 2.94 5.01
C LEU A 190 -0.96 1.53 5.39
N ARG A 191 -1.69 0.87 6.29
CA ARG A 191 -1.46 -0.53 6.64
C ARG A 191 -2.63 -1.38 6.18
N VAL A 192 -2.33 -2.44 5.45
CA VAL A 192 -3.35 -3.33 4.88
C VAL A 192 -3.11 -4.76 5.33
N SER A 193 -4.17 -5.44 5.73
CA SER A 193 -4.18 -6.87 6.02
C SER A 193 -5.34 -7.53 5.29
N ALA A 194 -5.07 -8.54 4.47
CA ALA A 194 -6.06 -9.18 3.62
C ALA A 194 -5.90 -10.69 3.58
N GLN A 195 -7.02 -11.40 3.37
CA GLN A 195 -6.98 -12.86 3.17
C GLN A 195 -6.53 -13.23 1.77
N ASP A 196 -6.77 -12.36 0.82
CA ASP A 196 -6.43 -12.36 -0.59
C ASP A 196 -5.47 -11.18 -0.87
N ASP A 197 -5.61 -10.46 -1.98
CA ASP A 197 -4.74 -9.34 -2.31
C ASP A 197 -4.84 -8.19 -1.31
N GLY A 198 -3.70 -7.58 -1.03
CA GLY A 198 -3.66 -6.40 -0.18
C GLY A 198 -4.30 -5.20 -0.84
N ILE A 199 -3.78 -4.84 -2.00
CA ILE A 199 -4.27 -3.75 -2.86
C ILE A 199 -4.36 -4.28 -4.28
N ASN A 200 -5.56 -4.21 -4.89
CA ASN A 200 -5.80 -4.66 -6.26
C ASN A 200 -6.32 -3.51 -7.12
N ALA A 201 -5.65 -3.23 -8.25
CA ALA A 201 -6.11 -2.33 -9.30
C ALA A 201 -6.45 -3.16 -10.54
N LYS A 202 -7.75 -3.38 -10.80
CA LYS A 202 -8.21 -4.56 -11.53
C LYS A 202 -8.56 -4.37 -13.01
N THR A 203 -8.67 -3.15 -13.53
CA THR A 203 -9.03 -3.00 -14.94
C THR A 203 -7.86 -3.33 -15.86
N ASP A 204 -8.04 -4.37 -16.66
CA ASP A 204 -7.02 -4.88 -17.57
C ASP A 204 -6.39 -3.78 -18.44
N ASN A 205 -5.08 -3.80 -18.53
CA ASN A 205 -4.25 -2.95 -19.37
C ASN A 205 -4.21 -1.45 -19.06
N ILE A 206 -5.02 -0.95 -18.14
CA ILE A 206 -5.08 0.47 -17.77
C ILE A 206 -4.88 0.72 -16.28
N ALA A 207 -5.08 -0.29 -15.44
CA ALA A 207 -4.91 -0.16 -14.01
C ALA A 207 -3.51 0.35 -13.64
N LEU A 208 -3.42 1.10 -12.55
CA LEU A 208 -2.17 1.66 -12.09
C LEU A 208 -2.17 1.74 -10.57
N ILE A 209 -1.13 1.21 -9.95
CA ILE A 209 -0.77 1.52 -8.57
C ILE A 209 0.47 2.41 -8.61
N TYR A 210 0.37 3.61 -8.03
CA TYR A 210 1.44 4.57 -8.05
C TYR A 210 1.74 5.12 -6.66
N VAL A 211 2.96 4.92 -6.19
CA VAL A 211 3.41 5.40 -4.87
C VAL A 211 4.49 6.46 -5.05
N LYS A 212 4.20 7.68 -4.59
CA LYS A 212 5.14 8.82 -4.60
C LYS A 212 5.63 9.22 -3.21
N GLY A 213 4.94 8.78 -2.17
CA GLY A 213 5.27 9.15 -0.80
C GLY A 213 4.49 8.32 0.21
N GLY A 214 4.68 8.65 1.49
CA GLY A 214 4.05 7.94 2.59
C GLY A 214 4.67 6.58 2.90
N LYS A 215 3.97 5.80 3.70
CA LYS A 215 4.38 4.46 4.12
C LYS A 215 3.26 3.47 3.83
N VAL A 216 3.54 2.45 3.05
CA VAL A 216 2.58 1.39 2.66
C VAL A 216 3.08 0.06 3.21
N LEU A 217 2.31 -0.52 4.14
CA LEU A 217 2.63 -1.80 4.76
C LEU A 217 1.52 -2.79 4.48
N VAL A 218 1.83 -3.83 3.72
CA VAL A 218 0.85 -4.81 3.27
C VAL A 218 1.23 -6.20 3.76
N ASN A 219 0.29 -6.88 4.40
CA ASN A 219 0.38 -8.28 4.77
C ASN A 219 -0.86 -9.01 4.24
N SER A 220 -0.78 -9.49 3.02
CA SER A 220 -1.84 -10.13 2.24
C SER A 220 -1.65 -11.65 2.15
N GLY A 221 -2.48 -12.35 1.43
CA GLY A 221 -2.38 -13.80 1.27
C GLY A 221 -2.42 -14.55 2.60
N LEU A 222 -3.23 -14.07 3.54
CA LEU A 222 -3.45 -14.75 4.83
C LEU A 222 -4.39 -15.94 4.67
N GLY A 223 -5.12 -16.00 3.55
CA GLY A 223 -5.96 -17.10 3.10
C GLY A 223 -5.20 -18.12 2.26
N GLN A 224 -5.78 -18.48 1.11
CA GLN A 224 -5.21 -19.50 0.21
C GLN A 224 -4.22 -18.90 -0.80
N GLU A 225 -4.48 -17.71 -1.29
CA GLU A 225 -3.66 -16.93 -2.24
C GLU A 225 -3.72 -15.44 -1.88
N GLY A 226 -2.96 -14.61 -2.53
CA GLY A 226 -3.02 -13.16 -2.47
C GLY A 226 -1.68 -12.46 -2.57
N ASP A 227 -1.62 -11.54 -3.54
CA ASP A 227 -0.50 -10.64 -3.79
C ASP A 227 -0.48 -9.45 -2.82
N GLY A 228 0.68 -8.82 -2.69
CA GLY A 228 0.79 -7.62 -1.88
C GLY A 228 0.08 -6.43 -2.50
N LEU A 229 0.67 -5.91 -3.56
CA LEU A 229 0.10 -4.95 -4.47
C LEU A 229 -0.04 -5.65 -5.81
N ASP A 230 -1.26 -5.77 -6.32
CA ASP A 230 -1.57 -6.34 -7.62
C ASP A 230 -2.12 -5.27 -8.56
N SER A 231 -1.62 -5.23 -9.79
CA SER A 231 -2.14 -4.34 -10.83
C SER A 231 -2.28 -5.06 -12.16
N ASN A 232 -3.49 -5.11 -12.69
CA ASN A 232 -3.73 -5.57 -14.07
C ASN A 232 -3.14 -4.61 -15.14
N GLY A 233 -2.42 -3.60 -14.71
CA GLY A 233 -1.65 -2.67 -15.54
C GLY A 233 -0.22 -2.53 -15.01
N TYR A 234 0.16 -1.36 -14.53
CA TYR A 234 1.50 -1.08 -14.06
C TYR A 234 1.56 -0.79 -12.55
N ILE A 235 2.74 -1.02 -11.96
CA ILE A 235 3.12 -0.49 -10.65
C ILE A 235 4.30 0.46 -10.83
N PHE A 236 4.17 1.70 -10.32
CA PHE A 236 5.25 2.67 -10.23
C PHE A 236 5.51 3.08 -8.80
N VAL A 237 6.78 3.10 -8.40
CA VAL A 237 7.21 3.62 -7.10
C VAL A 237 8.27 4.68 -7.34
N GLU A 238 7.94 5.95 -7.10
CA GLU A 238 8.87 7.09 -7.22
C GLU A 238 9.33 7.61 -5.86
N GLY A 239 8.72 7.14 -4.76
CA GLY A 239 9.07 7.59 -3.41
C GLY A 239 8.34 6.82 -2.32
N GLY A 240 8.51 7.26 -1.07
CA GLY A 240 7.91 6.62 0.09
C GLY A 240 8.61 5.33 0.53
N GLU A 241 7.92 4.59 1.39
CA GLU A 241 8.38 3.29 1.90
C GLU A 241 7.30 2.23 1.66
N ILE A 242 7.66 1.13 1.02
CA ILE A 242 6.78 -0.03 0.84
C ILE A 242 7.39 -1.24 1.55
N VAL A 243 6.62 -1.84 2.45
CA VAL A 243 6.90 -3.15 3.03
C VAL A 243 5.71 -4.05 2.74
N SER A 244 5.89 -4.98 1.83
CA SER A 244 4.81 -5.85 1.36
C SER A 244 5.16 -7.32 1.53
N SER A 245 4.18 -8.13 1.92
CA SER A 245 4.33 -9.57 2.11
C SER A 245 3.12 -10.30 1.55
N ALA A 246 3.35 -11.11 0.52
CA ALA A 246 2.37 -11.94 -0.16
C ALA A 246 2.42 -13.41 0.27
N LYS A 247 1.59 -14.26 -0.31
CA LYS A 247 1.63 -15.71 -0.12
C LYS A 247 2.91 -16.30 -0.72
N PRO A 248 3.76 -16.98 0.05
CA PRO A 248 5.09 -17.34 -0.42
C PRO A 248 5.15 -18.48 -1.45
N GLN A 249 4.05 -19.20 -1.68
CA GLN A 249 4.02 -20.35 -2.60
C GLN A 249 3.56 -20.00 -4.01
N ALA A 250 2.81 -18.90 -4.16
CA ALA A 250 2.17 -18.54 -5.43
C ALA A 250 2.34 -17.08 -5.80
N ASP A 251 2.30 -16.17 -4.81
CA ASP A 251 2.01 -14.76 -5.04
C ASP A 251 3.20 -13.86 -4.74
N SER A 252 3.19 -12.65 -5.23
CA SER A 252 4.31 -11.70 -5.18
C SER A 252 4.01 -10.50 -4.27
N GLY A 253 5.03 -9.97 -3.61
CA GLY A 253 4.87 -8.75 -2.81
C GLY A 253 4.43 -7.54 -3.64
N LEU A 254 4.85 -7.50 -4.91
CA LEU A 254 4.34 -6.64 -5.97
C LEU A 254 4.08 -7.53 -7.18
N ASP A 255 2.88 -7.49 -7.73
CA ASP A 255 2.49 -8.19 -8.97
C ASP A 255 1.92 -7.21 -10.00
N SER A 256 2.24 -7.42 -11.29
CA SER A 256 1.81 -6.51 -12.33
C SER A 256 1.76 -7.17 -13.69
N ASN A 257 0.63 -7.10 -14.35
CA ASN A 257 0.47 -7.65 -15.70
C ASN A 257 1.34 -6.95 -16.76
N LYS A 258 1.87 -5.73 -16.50
CA LYS A 258 2.59 -4.95 -17.50
C LYS A 258 3.99 -4.49 -17.08
N GLY A 259 4.28 -4.46 -15.80
CA GLY A 259 5.62 -4.17 -15.30
C GLY A 259 5.63 -3.32 -14.03
N ILE A 260 6.66 -3.57 -13.22
CA ILE A 260 6.93 -2.93 -11.95
C ILE A 260 8.14 -2.02 -12.11
N TYR A 261 7.97 -0.72 -11.93
CA TYR A 261 9.03 0.27 -12.04
C TYR A 261 9.36 0.88 -10.67
N THR A 262 10.59 0.65 -10.23
CA THR A 262 11.13 1.17 -8.98
C THR A 262 12.00 2.39 -9.28
N ASP A 263 11.36 3.53 -9.43
CA ASP A 263 12.02 4.76 -9.85
C ASP A 263 12.52 5.59 -8.65
N GLY A 264 12.14 5.20 -7.43
CA GLY A 264 12.56 5.83 -6.17
C GLY A 264 11.99 5.11 -4.95
N GLY A 265 12.20 5.70 -3.76
CA GLY A 265 11.70 5.18 -2.49
C GLY A 265 12.47 4.00 -1.92
N ARG A 266 11.96 3.48 -0.80
CA ARG A 266 12.47 2.27 -0.14
C ARG A 266 11.45 1.15 -0.28
N ILE A 267 11.87 -0.01 -0.77
CA ILE A 267 10.98 -1.16 -0.97
C ILE A 267 11.62 -2.40 -0.36
N TYR A 268 10.83 -3.16 0.37
CA TYR A 268 11.09 -4.54 0.71
C TYR A 268 9.80 -5.35 0.49
N ALA A 269 9.64 -5.89 -0.70
CA ALA A 269 8.44 -6.63 -1.10
C ALA A 269 8.78 -8.12 -1.23
N THR A 270 8.04 -8.99 -0.53
CA THR A 270 8.36 -10.41 -0.35
C THR A 270 7.22 -11.32 -0.79
N GLY A 271 7.59 -12.48 -1.33
CA GLY A 271 6.63 -13.49 -1.78
C GLY A 271 7.32 -14.66 -2.48
N SER A 272 6.72 -15.09 -3.56
CA SER A 272 7.32 -16.01 -4.54
C SER A 272 8.19 -15.21 -5.54
N SER A 273 8.73 -15.90 -6.54
CA SER A 273 9.54 -15.29 -7.60
C SER A 273 8.75 -14.99 -8.88
N MET A 274 7.42 -14.82 -8.78
CA MET A 274 6.59 -14.68 -9.98
C MET A 274 6.81 -13.34 -10.67
N ASP A 275 6.74 -12.23 -9.93
CA ASP A 275 6.98 -10.91 -10.49
C ASP A 275 8.17 -10.20 -9.87
N MET A 276 8.84 -9.39 -10.68
CA MET A 276 10.08 -8.70 -10.35
C MET A 276 10.11 -7.31 -10.96
N ALA A 277 10.89 -6.41 -10.36
CA ALA A 277 11.08 -5.06 -10.90
C ALA A 277 11.75 -5.09 -12.27
N GLU A 278 11.33 -4.20 -13.17
CA GLU A 278 11.80 -4.09 -14.55
C GLU A 278 13.20 -3.45 -14.64
N GLU A 279 13.98 -3.90 -15.60
CA GLU A 279 15.32 -3.32 -15.90
C GLU A 279 15.25 -1.82 -16.23
N GLY A 280 14.11 -1.33 -16.72
CA GLY A 280 13.85 0.08 -16.99
C GLY A 280 13.57 0.94 -15.77
N SER A 281 13.68 0.41 -14.56
CA SER A 281 13.58 1.16 -13.31
C SER A 281 14.70 2.19 -13.18
N ALA A 282 14.37 3.39 -12.68
CA ALA A 282 15.37 4.46 -12.55
C ALA A 282 16.27 4.28 -11.32
N GLN A 283 15.79 3.64 -10.24
CA GLN A 283 16.56 3.38 -9.04
C GLN A 283 17.17 1.98 -9.07
N PRO A 284 18.46 1.80 -8.68
CA PRO A 284 19.07 0.48 -8.57
C PRO A 284 18.28 -0.43 -7.63
N THR A 285 17.89 -1.61 -8.12
CA THR A 285 17.01 -2.54 -7.42
C THR A 285 17.57 -3.95 -7.50
N MET A 286 17.48 -4.69 -6.41
CA MET A 286 17.78 -6.12 -6.32
C MET A 286 16.50 -6.93 -6.41
N ASN A 287 16.42 -7.81 -7.39
CA ASN A 287 15.44 -8.90 -7.44
C ASN A 287 16.14 -10.15 -6.89
N LEU A 288 15.85 -10.52 -5.65
CA LEU A 288 16.50 -11.59 -4.92
C LEU A 288 15.64 -12.86 -4.96
N ILE A 289 16.21 -13.99 -5.41
CA ILE A 289 15.56 -15.29 -5.38
C ILE A 289 16.42 -16.26 -4.57
N PHE A 290 15.95 -16.64 -3.39
CA PHE A 290 16.65 -17.53 -2.47
C PHE A 290 16.42 -19.01 -2.87
N ASN A 291 17.44 -19.85 -2.71
CA ASN A 291 17.33 -21.29 -2.94
C ASN A 291 16.41 -21.98 -1.92
N THR A 292 16.35 -21.42 -0.71
CA THR A 292 15.47 -21.89 0.35
C THR A 292 14.69 -20.72 0.90
N GLN A 293 13.48 -20.97 1.38
CA GLN A 293 12.67 -19.91 1.99
C GLN A 293 13.38 -19.29 3.18
N VAL A 294 13.32 -17.96 3.23
CA VAL A 294 13.76 -17.16 4.38
C VAL A 294 12.67 -17.18 5.43
N SER A 295 13.04 -17.51 6.67
CA SER A 295 12.08 -17.55 7.79
C SER A 295 11.53 -16.15 8.10
N ALA A 296 10.29 -16.10 8.58
CA ALA A 296 9.70 -14.86 9.10
C ALA A 296 10.48 -14.25 10.28
N SER A 297 11.21 -15.07 11.03
CA SER A 297 12.06 -14.64 12.15
C SER A 297 13.49 -14.27 11.74
N SER A 298 13.89 -14.59 10.52
CA SER A 298 15.23 -14.27 10.04
C SER A 298 15.35 -12.79 9.70
N THR A 299 16.52 -12.23 10.00
CA THR A 299 16.87 -10.85 9.63
C THR A 299 17.75 -10.88 8.39
N VAL A 300 17.27 -10.24 7.32
CA VAL A 300 18.07 -9.98 6.12
C VAL A 300 18.66 -8.59 6.21
N VAL A 301 19.98 -8.51 6.10
CA VAL A 301 20.72 -7.24 6.12
C VAL A 301 21.50 -7.10 4.83
N ILE A 302 21.36 -5.96 4.19
CA ILE A 302 22.17 -5.58 3.01
C ILE A 302 23.12 -4.48 3.43
N LYS A 303 24.43 -4.74 3.21
CA LYS A 303 25.52 -3.82 3.54
C LYS A 303 26.24 -3.37 2.28
N ASP A 304 26.74 -2.13 2.29
CA ASP A 304 27.65 -1.62 1.27
C ASP A 304 29.04 -2.26 1.38
N SER A 305 29.91 -1.97 0.42
CA SER A 305 31.30 -2.48 0.41
C SER A 305 32.18 -1.98 1.57
N SER A 306 31.73 -0.95 2.30
CA SER A 306 32.38 -0.45 3.51
C SER A 306 31.86 -1.13 4.78
N GLY A 307 30.85 -1.99 4.66
CA GLY A 307 30.21 -2.68 5.76
C GLY A 307 29.09 -1.91 6.44
N ASN A 308 28.69 -0.73 5.92
CA ASN A 308 27.57 0.02 6.45
C ASN A 308 26.26 -0.66 6.06
N GLU A 309 25.34 -0.76 7.01
CA GLU A 309 23.99 -1.27 6.76
C GLU A 309 23.18 -0.27 5.93
N VAL A 310 22.58 -0.74 4.84
CA VAL A 310 21.71 0.04 3.97
C VAL A 310 20.25 -0.35 4.21
N ILE A 311 19.98 -1.65 4.29
CA ILE A 311 18.64 -2.20 4.57
C ILE A 311 18.78 -3.28 5.63
N SER A 312 17.80 -3.31 6.54
CA SER A 312 17.55 -4.41 7.47
C SER A 312 16.06 -4.75 7.46
N TYR A 313 15.72 -6.01 7.29
CA TYR A 313 14.35 -6.48 7.28
C TYR A 313 14.19 -7.79 8.03
N CYS A 314 13.15 -7.83 8.86
CA CYS A 314 12.66 -9.06 9.50
C CYS A 314 11.13 -9.02 9.48
N ALA A 315 10.49 -10.03 8.90
CA ALA A 315 9.03 -10.06 8.77
C ALA A 315 8.31 -9.99 10.13
N ASN A 316 8.87 -10.64 11.16
CA ASN A 316 8.29 -10.59 12.51
C ASN A 316 8.34 -9.20 13.16
N SER A 317 9.30 -8.38 12.77
CA SER A 317 9.49 -7.03 13.30
C SER A 317 8.88 -5.93 12.43
N ALA A 318 8.35 -6.27 11.25
CA ALA A 318 7.70 -5.30 10.38
C ALA A 318 6.42 -4.76 11.02
N ASP A 319 6.19 -3.46 10.84
CA ASP A 319 5.07 -2.72 11.45
C ASP A 319 3.73 -2.98 10.72
N TYR A 320 3.43 -4.24 10.44
CA TYR A 320 2.13 -4.67 9.93
C TYR A 320 1.06 -4.54 11.01
N ILE A 321 -0.21 -4.62 10.63
CA ILE A 321 -1.33 -4.68 11.57
C ILE A 321 -1.07 -5.81 12.57
N SER A 322 -1.19 -5.50 13.85
CA SER A 322 -0.90 -6.46 14.94
C SER A 322 -1.86 -7.65 14.91
N GLY A 323 -1.37 -8.82 15.36
CA GLY A 323 -2.16 -10.05 15.39
C GLY A 323 -2.28 -10.78 14.05
N THR A 324 -1.68 -10.28 12.97
CA THR A 324 -1.65 -10.98 11.69
C THR A 324 -0.43 -11.89 11.58
N THR A 325 -0.60 -13.03 10.90
CA THR A 325 0.49 -14.02 10.69
C THR A 325 1.59 -13.42 9.84
N ARG A 326 2.85 -13.63 10.25
CA ARG A 326 4.04 -13.29 9.47
C ARG A 326 4.47 -14.50 8.64
N LYS A 327 4.92 -14.27 7.43
CA LYS A 327 5.18 -15.34 6.45
C LYS A 327 6.67 -15.50 6.15
N THR A 328 7.08 -16.72 5.83
CA THR A 328 8.33 -16.99 5.11
C THR A 328 8.22 -16.43 3.69
N TYR A 329 9.32 -16.32 2.99
CA TYR A 329 9.33 -15.89 1.59
C TYR A 329 10.49 -16.52 0.83
N GLN A 330 10.39 -16.63 -0.48
CA GLN A 330 11.43 -17.18 -1.35
C GLN A 330 12.07 -16.10 -2.21
N ALA A 331 11.35 -15.00 -2.48
CA ALA A 331 11.90 -13.90 -3.26
C ALA A 331 11.60 -12.56 -2.63
N ALA A 332 12.40 -11.55 -2.97
CA ALA A 332 12.20 -10.19 -2.56
C ALA A 332 12.62 -9.20 -3.65
N ILE A 333 11.81 -8.15 -3.84
CA ILE A 333 12.19 -6.93 -4.56
C ILE A 333 12.69 -5.96 -3.50
N VAL A 334 13.95 -5.52 -3.63
CA VAL A 334 14.61 -4.68 -2.62
C VAL A 334 15.26 -3.47 -3.28
N THR A 335 14.89 -2.29 -2.83
CA THR A 335 15.56 -1.05 -3.24
C THR A 335 15.60 -0.01 -2.12
N ASP A 336 16.58 0.87 -2.18
CA ASP A 336 16.77 1.96 -1.23
C ASP A 336 17.39 3.17 -1.96
N PRO A 337 17.04 4.42 -1.61
CA PRO A 337 17.63 5.62 -2.19
C PRO A 337 19.15 5.72 -2.04
N ASN A 338 19.74 4.97 -1.10
CA ASN A 338 21.17 4.91 -0.90
C ASN A 338 21.87 3.87 -1.80
N PHE A 339 21.14 3.07 -2.54
CA PHE A 339 21.72 2.15 -3.51
C PHE A 339 22.37 2.93 -4.66
N LYS A 340 23.59 2.54 -5.03
CA LYS A 340 24.37 3.17 -6.07
C LYS A 340 24.65 2.16 -7.18
N ALA A 341 24.38 2.57 -8.41
CA ALA A 341 24.75 1.78 -9.59
C ALA A 341 26.25 1.48 -9.61
N LYS A 342 26.59 0.31 -10.10
CA LYS A 342 27.98 -0.20 -10.20
C LYS A 342 28.70 -0.38 -8.84
N SER A 343 27.98 -0.29 -7.74
CA SER A 343 28.51 -0.55 -6.40
C SER A 343 28.23 -1.99 -5.98
N VAL A 344 29.11 -2.52 -5.15
CA VAL A 344 29.05 -3.86 -4.59
C VAL A 344 28.34 -3.82 -3.26
N TYR A 345 27.48 -4.82 -3.03
CA TYR A 345 26.74 -5.02 -1.79
C TYR A 345 26.91 -6.45 -1.30
N HIS A 346 26.74 -6.63 0.00
CA HIS A 346 26.77 -7.93 0.68
C HIS A 346 25.42 -8.20 1.34
N VAL A 347 24.85 -9.36 1.07
CA VAL A 347 23.58 -9.81 1.65
C VAL A 347 23.88 -10.79 2.78
N TYR A 348 23.28 -10.56 3.94
CA TYR A 348 23.40 -11.41 5.11
C TYR A 348 22.00 -11.89 5.53
N VAL A 349 21.90 -13.16 5.93
CA VAL A 349 20.72 -13.70 6.59
C VAL A 349 21.17 -14.22 7.96
N ASP A 350 20.59 -13.70 9.04
CA ASP A 350 20.96 -13.99 10.43
C ASP A 350 22.46 -13.86 10.69
N GLY A 351 23.08 -12.83 10.12
CA GLY A 351 24.50 -12.54 10.26
C GLY A 351 25.43 -13.40 9.40
N VAL A 352 24.91 -14.35 8.64
CA VAL A 352 25.67 -15.18 7.70
C VAL A 352 25.62 -14.57 6.33
N GLN A 353 26.78 -14.38 5.70
CA GLN A 353 26.86 -13.87 4.32
C GLN A 353 26.33 -14.88 3.32
N TYR A 354 25.59 -14.38 2.35
CA TYR A 354 25.02 -15.12 1.23
C TYR A 354 25.61 -14.62 -0.08
N GLY A 355 25.77 -15.52 -1.05
CA GLY A 355 26.15 -15.22 -2.41
C GLY A 355 25.11 -15.75 -3.40
N TYR A 356 25.29 -15.50 -4.68
CA TYR A 356 24.38 -15.98 -5.73
C TYR A 356 25.16 -16.79 -6.79
N THR A 357 24.43 -17.64 -7.49
CA THR A 357 25.01 -18.55 -8.49
C THR A 357 24.81 -18.07 -9.92
N ASP A 358 23.77 -17.29 -10.19
CA ASP A 358 23.43 -16.81 -11.53
C ASP A 358 22.63 -15.50 -11.44
N ASN A 359 23.09 -14.46 -12.12
CA ASN A 359 22.44 -13.14 -12.17
C ASN A 359 21.91 -12.78 -13.56
N ASP A 360 22.13 -13.64 -14.57
CA ASP A 360 21.87 -13.29 -15.98
C ASP A 360 20.64 -14.02 -16.55
N LYS A 361 19.79 -14.61 -15.72
CA LYS A 361 18.58 -15.23 -16.24
C LYS A 361 17.49 -14.22 -16.46
N PRO A 362 16.88 -14.26 -17.67
CA PRO A 362 15.67 -13.49 -17.90
C PRO A 362 14.62 -13.90 -16.87
N ARG A 363 13.77 -12.93 -16.49
CA ARG A 363 12.59 -13.10 -15.69
C ARG A 363 11.97 -14.47 -15.93
N PRO A 364 11.72 -15.29 -14.90
CA PRO A 364 10.92 -16.49 -15.08
C PRO A 364 9.55 -16.03 -15.59
N GLY A 365 9.27 -16.34 -16.85
CA GLY A 365 7.92 -16.13 -17.38
C GLY A 365 6.91 -16.93 -16.57
N PRO A 366 5.63 -16.58 -16.61
CA PRO A 366 4.61 -17.36 -15.96
C PRO A 366 4.76 -18.80 -16.42
N TRP A 367 5.04 -19.72 -15.44
CA TRP A 367 5.01 -21.17 -15.64
C TRP A 367 6.14 -21.85 -16.42
N SER A 368 7.38 -21.43 -16.34
CA SER A 368 8.47 -22.31 -16.78
C SER A 368 8.91 -23.24 -15.64
N ASN A 369 8.44 -24.47 -15.65
CA ASN A 369 9.06 -25.58 -14.91
C ASN A 369 10.51 -25.77 -15.42
N SER A 370 11.47 -25.05 -14.87
CA SER A 370 12.86 -25.23 -15.19
C SER A 370 13.36 -26.50 -14.52
N SER A 371 13.55 -27.54 -15.32
CA SER A 371 14.28 -28.73 -14.95
C SER A 371 15.62 -28.37 -14.30
N SER A 372 15.88 -28.96 -13.13
CA SER A 372 17.14 -28.92 -12.40
C SER A 372 18.34 -29.13 -13.32
N LYS A 373 19.14 -28.09 -13.53
CA LYS A 373 20.47 -28.24 -14.09
C LYS A 373 21.45 -28.56 -12.96
N ASN A 374 22.28 -29.59 -13.17
CA ASN A 374 23.39 -29.96 -12.28
C ASN A 374 24.27 -28.72 -12.02
N LEU A 375 24.27 -28.23 -10.79
CA LEU A 375 25.13 -27.14 -10.35
C LEU A 375 26.55 -27.67 -10.18
N GLN A 376 27.49 -27.21 -11.02
CA GLN A 376 28.91 -27.34 -10.73
C GLN A 376 29.31 -26.41 -9.59
N ALA A 377 30.39 -26.76 -8.86
CA ALA A 377 30.91 -25.99 -7.72
C ALA A 377 30.96 -24.50 -8.05
N THR A 378 30.26 -23.68 -7.27
CA THR A 378 29.99 -22.29 -7.59
C THR A 378 30.91 -21.38 -6.79
N VAL A 379 31.51 -20.42 -7.46
CA VAL A 379 32.19 -19.28 -6.82
C VAL A 379 31.07 -18.32 -6.38
N TYR A 380 30.97 -18.07 -5.09
CA TYR A 380 30.03 -17.08 -4.55
C TYR A 380 30.46 -15.68 -4.99
N LYS A 381 29.52 -14.92 -5.52
CA LYS A 381 29.76 -13.56 -6.02
C LYS A 381 29.12 -12.54 -5.10
N ASP A 382 29.76 -11.39 -4.98
CA ASP A 382 29.15 -10.21 -4.37
C ASP A 382 28.09 -9.60 -5.29
N PHE A 383 27.10 -8.94 -4.71
CA PHE A 383 25.98 -8.36 -5.44
C PHE A 383 26.38 -7.01 -6.04
N THR A 384 26.51 -6.92 -7.36
CA THR A 384 26.86 -5.67 -8.07
C THR A 384 25.63 -5.13 -8.78
N LEU A 385 25.18 -3.95 -8.39
CA LEU A 385 23.96 -3.33 -8.95
C LEU A 385 24.23 -2.70 -10.33
N SER A 386 23.25 -2.84 -11.24
CA SER A 386 23.15 -2.05 -12.47
C SER A 386 22.55 -0.66 -12.19
N SER A 387 22.27 0.10 -13.24
CA SER A 387 21.57 1.38 -13.11
C SER A 387 20.06 1.22 -12.85
N GLY A 388 19.50 0.06 -13.17
CA GLY A 388 18.10 -0.28 -12.94
C GLY A 388 17.98 -1.55 -12.09
N ALA A 389 16.96 -2.36 -12.33
CA ALA A 389 16.78 -3.61 -11.62
C ALA A 389 17.77 -4.68 -12.06
N THR A 390 18.29 -5.45 -11.12
CA THR A 390 19.21 -6.55 -11.34
C THR A 390 18.66 -7.81 -10.69
N TYR A 391 18.75 -8.93 -11.39
CA TYR A 391 18.29 -10.23 -10.93
C TYR A 391 19.43 -11.03 -10.29
N TYR A 392 19.17 -11.60 -9.13
CA TYR A 392 20.07 -12.51 -8.45
C TYR A 392 19.32 -13.79 -8.11
N ASN A 393 19.69 -14.88 -8.76
CA ASN A 393 19.07 -16.18 -8.61
C ASN A 393 19.98 -17.16 -7.88
N GLY A 394 19.40 -18.13 -7.20
CA GLY A 394 20.15 -19.17 -6.51
C GLY A 394 20.93 -18.64 -5.30
N ILE A 395 20.34 -17.70 -4.55
CA ILE A 395 20.96 -17.10 -3.36
C ILE A 395 21.00 -18.14 -2.25
N GLN A 396 22.21 -18.40 -1.76
CA GLN A 396 22.48 -19.39 -0.74
C GLN A 396 23.65 -18.98 0.14
N LYS A 397 23.83 -19.67 1.26
CA LYS A 397 24.94 -19.46 2.19
C LYS A 397 26.28 -19.57 1.45
N ALA A 398 27.14 -18.56 1.65
CA ALA A 398 28.50 -18.48 1.11
C ALA A 398 29.44 -19.47 1.77
#